data_34c2c09c07b7b97621ba4bc39372568c
#
_entry.id   34c2c09c07b7b97621ba4bc39372568c
#
_cell.length_a   1.000
_cell.length_b   1.000
_cell.length_c   1.000
_cell.angle_alpha   90.00
_cell.angle_beta   90.00
_cell.angle_gamma   90.00
#
_symmetry.space_group_name_H-M   'P 1'
#
loop_
_entity.id
_entity.type
_entity.pdbx_description
1 polymer ?
#
loop_
_entity_poly.entity_id
_entity_poly.type
_entity_poly.pdbx_seq_one_letter_code
_entity_poly.pdbx_strand_id
1 'polypeptide(L)'
;MNELPGDIASRLRVKMCDMNENALEWARSNLRNDPLGHNVSVIRGDARKELLSQGWHWIDIDPYGSPMPFLDLAMQATARRSVVSISATDTAALSGSSRGPLKRRYGAQVRLDPLKHDSGLRVLLGAAAVAAARHDRVITPLLSVWDSHHLRVTVLVDRSKRGANAYQDSIGWRVANPSQRDVELAIGAG
;
A
#
# COMPACT_ATOMS: atom_id res chain seq x y z
N MET A 1 2.88 6.71 21.56
CA MET A 1 4.15 6.10 21.09
C MET A 1 5.06 5.58 22.22
N ASN A 2 4.62 5.59 23.46
CA ASN A 2 5.44 5.22 24.63
C ASN A 2 5.47 3.71 24.95
N GLU A 3 5.10 2.84 24.03
CA GLU A 3 4.91 1.42 24.33
C GLU A 3 5.81 0.47 23.51
N LEU A 4 6.78 1.02 22.76
CA LEU A 4 7.76 0.17 22.11
C LEU A 4 8.79 -0.32 23.14
N PRO A 5 9.09 -1.64 23.18
CA PRO A 5 10.21 -2.13 24.01
C PRO A 5 11.47 -1.32 23.72
N GLY A 6 12.21 -0.97 24.79
CA GLY A 6 13.35 -0.04 24.69
C GLY A 6 14.45 -0.50 23.74
N ASP A 7 14.62 -1.81 23.58
CA ASP A 7 15.58 -2.40 22.62
C ASP A 7 15.13 -2.19 21.14
N ILE A 8 13.84 -2.13 20.86
CA ILE A 8 13.29 -1.81 19.54
C ILE A 8 13.40 -0.31 19.30
N ALA A 9 12.98 0.50 20.27
CA ALA A 9 13.02 1.96 20.19
C ALA A 9 14.44 2.47 19.87
N SER A 10 15.46 1.93 20.53
CA SER A 10 16.87 2.34 20.33
C SER A 10 17.42 2.03 18.92
N ARG A 11 16.87 1.00 18.26
CA ARG A 11 17.28 0.58 16.91
C ARG A 11 16.46 1.20 15.80
N LEU A 12 15.31 1.81 16.11
CA LEU A 12 14.44 2.43 15.14
C LEU A 12 15.18 3.58 14.43
N ARG A 13 15.08 3.61 13.11
CA ARG A 13 15.54 4.73 12.28
C ARG A 13 14.41 5.05 11.29
N VAL A 14 13.93 6.27 11.33
CA VAL A 14 12.81 6.74 10.51
C VAL A 14 13.27 7.85 9.59
N LYS A 15 12.84 7.81 8.34
CA LYS A 15 12.96 8.93 7.40
C LYS A 15 11.56 9.43 7.04
N MET A 16 11.32 10.71 7.21
CA MET A 16 10.13 11.41 6.74
C MET A 16 10.54 12.26 5.54
N CYS A 17 9.92 12.04 4.40
CA CYS A 17 10.26 12.75 3.17
C CYS A 17 9.02 13.39 2.58
N ASP A 18 9.07 14.69 2.33
CA ASP A 18 8.03 15.46 1.65
C ASP A 18 8.65 16.55 0.77
N MET A 19 7.93 16.98 -0.26
CA MET A 19 8.30 18.11 -1.10
C MET A 19 7.84 19.45 -0.50
N ASN A 20 6.80 19.40 0.36
CA ASN A 20 6.19 20.58 0.97
C ASN A 20 6.95 20.98 2.25
N GLU A 21 7.60 22.15 2.23
CA GLU A 21 8.36 22.65 3.38
C GLU A 21 7.48 22.88 4.62
N ASN A 22 6.25 23.34 4.46
CA ASN A 22 5.34 23.55 5.60
C ASN A 22 5.03 22.23 6.32
N ALA A 23 4.83 21.13 5.56
CA ALA A 23 4.62 19.81 6.14
C ALA A 23 5.85 19.34 6.92
N LEU A 24 7.06 19.61 6.40
CA LEU A 24 8.31 19.28 7.06
C LEU A 24 8.56 20.13 8.33
N GLU A 25 8.19 21.40 8.32
CA GLU A 25 8.27 22.26 9.52
C GLU A 25 7.34 21.75 10.62
N TRP A 26 6.13 21.36 10.28
CA TRP A 26 5.21 20.73 11.23
C TRP A 26 5.76 19.42 11.78
N ALA A 27 6.31 18.56 10.92
CA ALA A 27 6.95 17.34 11.34
C ALA A 27 8.11 17.61 12.32
N ARG A 28 9.01 18.54 11.99
CA ARG A 28 10.12 18.96 12.88
C ARG A 28 9.61 19.51 14.20
N SER A 29 8.55 20.31 14.17
CA SER A 29 7.94 20.88 15.39
C SER A 29 7.38 19.78 16.30
N ASN A 30 6.68 18.80 15.74
CA ASN A 30 6.12 17.67 16.49
C ASN A 30 7.22 16.79 17.11
N LEU A 31 8.36 16.65 16.41
CA LEU A 31 9.47 15.82 16.87
C LEU A 31 10.33 16.45 17.97
N ARG A 32 10.26 17.77 18.18
CA ARG A 32 11.12 18.48 19.16
C ARG A 32 11.00 17.92 20.58
N ASN A 33 9.80 17.52 20.98
CA ASN A 33 9.50 17.03 22.32
C ASN A 33 9.24 15.51 22.35
N ASP A 34 9.47 14.81 21.24
CA ASP A 34 9.30 13.36 21.18
C ASP A 34 10.61 12.68 21.61
N PRO A 35 10.58 11.77 22.58
CA PRO A 35 11.77 11.04 23.05
C PRO A 35 12.51 10.29 21.93
N LEU A 36 11.80 9.89 20.87
CA LEU A 36 12.35 9.20 19.70
C LEU A 36 12.66 10.15 18.54
N GLY A 37 12.45 11.46 18.72
CA GLY A 37 12.67 12.46 17.66
C GLY A 37 14.09 12.44 17.10
N HIS A 38 15.09 12.09 17.91
CA HIS A 38 16.49 11.97 17.49
C HIS A 38 16.73 10.80 16.52
N ASN A 39 15.81 9.84 16.43
CA ASN A 39 15.86 8.72 15.50
C ASN A 39 15.17 9.02 14.14
N VAL A 40 14.60 10.21 14.00
CA VAL A 40 13.83 10.63 12.81
C VAL A 40 14.62 11.65 12.00
N SER A 41 14.87 11.36 10.75
CA SER A 41 15.42 12.29 9.77
C SER A 41 14.30 12.89 8.92
N VAL A 42 14.19 14.20 8.88
CA VAL A 42 13.19 14.93 8.07
C VAL A 42 13.87 15.50 6.84
N ILE A 43 13.49 15.02 5.66
CA ILE A 43 14.16 15.27 4.39
C ILE A 43 13.20 15.99 3.44
N ARG A 44 13.66 17.10 2.85
CA ARG A 44 12.96 17.72 1.73
C ARG A 44 13.38 17.07 0.43
N GLY A 45 12.44 16.49 -0.29
CA GLY A 45 12.75 15.84 -1.57
C GLY A 45 11.62 15.02 -2.16
N ASP A 46 11.93 14.43 -3.29
CA ASP A 46 11.04 13.46 -3.92
C ASP A 46 11.19 12.09 -3.22
N ALA A 47 10.12 11.66 -2.57
CA ALA A 47 10.08 10.38 -1.85
C ALA A 47 10.44 9.17 -2.74
N ARG A 48 10.24 9.25 -4.05
CA ARG A 48 10.63 8.20 -4.99
C ARG A 48 12.14 7.99 -5.06
N LYS A 49 12.90 9.07 -4.96
CA LYS A 49 14.38 9.01 -4.88
C LYS A 49 14.83 8.42 -3.55
N GLU A 50 14.17 8.84 -2.47
CA GLU A 50 14.52 8.39 -1.14
C GLU A 50 14.20 6.90 -0.93
N LEU A 51 13.09 6.39 -1.49
CA LEU A 51 12.77 4.96 -1.49
C LEU A 51 13.93 4.11 -2.03
N LEU A 52 14.58 4.54 -3.10
CA LEU A 52 15.66 3.78 -3.74
C LEU A 52 17.02 3.92 -3.05
N SER A 53 17.13 4.69 -1.97
CA SER A 53 18.41 4.94 -1.29
C SER A 53 18.93 3.72 -0.51
N GLN A 54 18.06 2.82 -0.09
CA GLN A 54 18.40 1.62 0.70
C GLN A 54 17.26 0.58 0.68
N GLY A 55 17.47 -0.58 1.29
CA GLY A 55 16.41 -1.54 1.59
C GLY A 55 15.68 -1.17 2.89
N TRP A 56 14.36 -1.16 2.86
CA TRP A 56 13.51 -0.75 3.99
C TRP A 56 12.79 -1.94 4.62
N HIS A 57 12.71 -1.96 5.96
CA HIS A 57 11.93 -2.95 6.70
C HIS A 57 10.47 -2.52 6.91
N TRP A 58 10.20 -1.22 6.88
CA TRP A 58 8.87 -0.63 6.88
C TRP A 58 8.82 0.55 5.92
N ILE A 59 7.82 0.58 5.07
CA ILE A 59 7.52 1.69 4.18
C ILE A 59 6.07 2.10 4.42
N ASP A 60 5.85 3.39 4.61
CA ASP A 60 4.52 4.00 4.66
C ASP A 60 4.35 4.94 3.47
N ILE A 61 3.45 4.58 2.56
CA ILE A 61 3.10 5.36 1.37
C ILE A 61 1.80 6.10 1.69
N ASP A 62 1.88 7.38 1.97
CA ASP A 62 0.72 8.21 2.30
C ASP A 62 0.68 9.51 1.46
N PRO A 63 0.56 9.40 0.14
CA PRO A 63 0.49 10.56 -0.73
C PRO A 63 -0.90 11.18 -0.74
N TYR A 64 -0.97 12.43 -1.13
CA TYR A 64 -2.23 13.03 -1.53
C TYR A 64 -2.71 12.39 -2.85
N GLY A 65 -3.89 11.74 -2.83
CA GLY A 65 -4.47 11.09 -4.01
C GLY A 65 -4.10 9.62 -4.16
N SER A 66 -3.51 9.27 -5.29
CA SER A 66 -3.21 7.88 -5.64
C SER A 66 -1.79 7.46 -5.24
N PRO A 67 -1.60 6.29 -4.61
CA PRO A 67 -0.28 5.77 -4.26
C PRO A 67 0.48 5.18 -5.47
N MET A 68 -0.16 5.03 -6.62
CA MET A 68 0.39 4.34 -7.78
C MET A 68 1.76 4.86 -8.23
N PRO A 69 2.08 6.17 -8.17
CA PRO A 69 3.43 6.67 -8.54
C PRO A 69 4.57 6.18 -7.65
N PHE A 70 4.27 5.69 -6.45
CA PHE A 70 5.26 5.24 -5.46
C PHE A 70 5.31 3.73 -5.33
N LEU A 71 4.24 3.03 -5.70
CA LEU A 71 3.98 1.65 -5.34
C LEU A 71 5.04 0.67 -5.88
N ASP A 72 5.39 0.78 -7.14
CA ASP A 72 6.39 -0.08 -7.78
C ASP A 72 7.78 0.09 -7.14
N LEU A 73 8.20 1.35 -6.94
CA LEU A 73 9.47 1.68 -6.29
C LEU A 73 9.51 1.23 -4.82
N ALA A 74 8.40 1.35 -4.10
CA ALA A 74 8.31 0.88 -2.73
C ALA A 74 8.49 -0.64 -2.66
N MET A 75 7.84 -1.40 -3.55
CA MET A 75 8.02 -2.85 -3.61
C MET A 75 9.45 -3.25 -3.97
N GLN A 76 10.09 -2.54 -4.90
CA GLN A 76 11.50 -2.73 -5.23
C GLN A 76 12.41 -2.49 -4.02
N ALA A 77 12.12 -1.45 -3.24
CA ALA A 77 12.95 -0.97 -2.13
C ALA A 77 12.77 -1.76 -0.82
N THR A 78 11.82 -2.71 -0.75
CA THR A 78 11.65 -3.53 0.46
C THR A 78 12.88 -4.40 0.73
N ALA A 79 13.25 -4.55 2.00
CA ALA A 79 14.22 -5.55 2.46
C ALA A 79 13.69 -6.97 2.20
N ARG A 80 14.41 -8.01 2.64
CA ARG A 80 14.01 -9.40 2.40
C ARG A 80 12.60 -9.73 2.93
N ARG A 81 12.26 -9.18 4.09
CA ARG A 81 10.95 -9.24 4.71
C ARG A 81 10.62 -7.86 5.27
N SER A 82 9.48 -7.32 4.89
CA SER A 82 9.11 -5.93 5.19
C SER A 82 7.62 -5.77 5.37
N VAL A 83 7.23 -4.69 5.99
CA VAL A 83 5.84 -4.24 6.04
C VAL A 83 5.69 -3.03 5.13
N VAL A 84 4.65 -2.99 4.31
CA VAL A 84 4.31 -1.84 3.50
C VAL A 84 2.88 -1.43 3.81
N SER A 85 2.71 -0.20 4.27
CA SER A 85 1.41 0.45 4.43
C SER A 85 1.17 1.38 3.25
N ILE A 86 -0.03 1.32 2.68
CA ILE A 86 -0.39 2.02 1.45
C ILE A 86 -1.71 2.74 1.70
N SER A 87 -1.69 4.06 1.64
CA SER A 87 -2.87 4.91 1.73
C SER A 87 -3.26 5.45 0.36
N ALA A 88 -4.56 5.64 0.16
CA ALA A 88 -5.14 6.25 -1.02
C ALA A 88 -6.30 7.17 -0.62
N THR A 89 -6.32 8.39 -1.14
CA THR A 89 -7.40 9.36 -0.97
C THR A 89 -8.15 9.63 -2.27
N ASP A 90 -7.82 8.96 -3.38
CA ASP A 90 -8.58 9.01 -4.62
C ASP A 90 -9.79 8.04 -4.62
N THR A 91 -10.58 8.15 -3.54
CA THR A 91 -11.72 7.27 -3.23
C THR A 91 -12.78 7.22 -4.32
N ALA A 92 -12.97 8.30 -5.09
CA ALA A 92 -13.89 8.33 -6.22
C ALA A 92 -13.48 7.33 -7.33
N ALA A 93 -12.18 7.12 -7.54
CA ALA A 93 -11.68 6.08 -8.43
C ALA A 93 -11.93 4.70 -7.83
N LEU A 94 -11.43 4.46 -6.61
CA LEU A 94 -11.47 3.14 -5.98
C LEU A 94 -12.89 2.66 -5.64
N SER A 95 -13.84 3.57 -5.40
CA SER A 95 -15.27 3.21 -5.23
C SER A 95 -16.02 2.93 -6.53
N GLY A 96 -15.39 3.17 -7.70
CA GLY A 96 -16.02 2.99 -9.01
C GLY A 96 -16.84 4.20 -9.50
N SER A 97 -16.93 5.30 -8.70
CA SER A 97 -17.62 6.51 -9.11
C SER A 97 -16.94 7.22 -10.28
N SER A 98 -15.60 7.13 -10.35
CA SER A 98 -14.77 7.66 -11.43
C SER A 98 -14.10 6.54 -12.22
N ARG A 99 -14.82 5.97 -13.19
CA ARG A 99 -14.39 4.79 -13.97
C ARG A 99 -13.12 5.02 -14.78
N GLY A 100 -12.95 6.19 -15.39
CA GLY A 100 -11.77 6.53 -16.20
C GLY A 100 -10.46 6.47 -15.40
N PRO A 101 -10.33 7.21 -14.30
CA PRO A 101 -9.20 7.12 -13.37
C PRO A 101 -8.97 5.70 -12.83
N LEU A 102 -10.02 4.99 -12.43
CA LEU A 102 -9.92 3.61 -11.95
C LEU A 102 -9.26 2.69 -12.98
N LYS A 103 -9.77 2.70 -14.21
CA LYS A 103 -9.20 1.88 -15.30
C LYS A 103 -7.76 2.28 -15.62
N ARG A 104 -7.48 3.58 -15.73
CA ARG A 104 -6.17 4.07 -16.14
C ARG A 104 -5.08 3.88 -15.08
N ARG A 105 -5.40 4.10 -13.80
CA ARG A 105 -4.42 4.02 -12.70
C ARG A 105 -4.28 2.60 -12.16
N TYR A 106 -5.40 1.91 -11.96
CA TYR A 106 -5.44 0.62 -11.26
C TYR A 106 -5.69 -0.58 -12.18
N GLY A 107 -5.98 -0.35 -13.47
CA GLY A 107 -6.30 -1.43 -14.41
C GLY A 107 -7.59 -2.19 -14.06
N ALA A 108 -8.45 -1.63 -13.22
CA ALA A 108 -9.57 -2.31 -12.60
C ALA A 108 -10.92 -1.73 -13.01
N GLN A 109 -11.98 -2.46 -12.72
CA GLN A 109 -13.36 -2.02 -12.81
C GLN A 109 -14.08 -2.40 -11.51
N VAL A 110 -14.80 -1.46 -10.93
CA VAL A 110 -15.60 -1.64 -9.73
C VAL A 110 -17.04 -1.28 -10.04
N ARG A 111 -17.97 -2.13 -9.60
CA ARG A 111 -19.39 -1.82 -9.67
C ARG A 111 -19.78 -0.90 -8.51
N LEU A 112 -20.56 0.11 -8.82
CA LEU A 112 -21.11 1.01 -7.82
C LEU A 112 -22.32 0.35 -7.13
N ASP A 113 -22.05 -0.43 -6.10
CA ASP A 113 -23.02 -1.16 -5.29
C ASP A 113 -22.65 -1.11 -3.79
N PRO A 114 -23.42 -1.72 -2.89
CA PRO A 114 -23.13 -1.70 -1.45
C PRO A 114 -21.73 -2.22 -1.07
N LEU A 115 -21.11 -3.08 -1.90
CA LEU A 115 -19.77 -3.64 -1.67
C LEU A 115 -18.64 -2.83 -2.36
N LYS A 116 -18.93 -1.62 -2.83
CA LYS A 116 -17.95 -0.76 -3.51
C LYS A 116 -16.68 -0.50 -2.68
N HIS A 117 -16.81 -0.38 -1.37
CA HIS A 117 -15.70 -0.13 -0.47
C HIS A 117 -14.78 -1.36 -0.34
N ASP A 118 -15.35 -2.55 -0.12
CA ASP A 118 -14.60 -3.80 -0.15
C ASP A 118 -13.91 -4.01 -1.51
N SER A 119 -14.62 -3.74 -2.59
CA SER A 119 -14.05 -3.84 -3.94
C SER A 119 -12.89 -2.87 -4.14
N GLY A 120 -12.97 -1.65 -3.63
CA GLY A 120 -11.88 -0.66 -3.68
C GLY A 120 -10.63 -1.10 -2.92
N LEU A 121 -10.79 -1.66 -1.73
CA LEU A 121 -9.69 -2.23 -0.95
C LEU A 121 -9.02 -3.40 -1.69
N ARG A 122 -9.82 -4.29 -2.31
CA ARG A 122 -9.31 -5.41 -3.13
C ARG A 122 -8.56 -4.93 -4.36
N VAL A 123 -9.03 -3.85 -5.02
CA VAL A 123 -8.31 -3.22 -6.14
C VAL A 123 -6.94 -2.70 -5.69
N LEU A 124 -6.87 -2.04 -4.54
CA LEU A 124 -5.61 -1.52 -4.00
C LEU A 124 -4.65 -2.66 -3.63
N LEU A 125 -5.15 -3.74 -3.00
CA LEU A 125 -4.38 -4.95 -2.72
C LEU A 125 -3.90 -5.63 -4.01
N GLY A 126 -4.76 -5.74 -5.03
CA GLY A 126 -4.38 -6.30 -6.33
C GLY A 126 -3.27 -5.50 -7.00
N ALA A 127 -3.34 -4.16 -6.98
CA ALA A 127 -2.28 -3.30 -7.48
C ALA A 127 -0.96 -3.52 -6.71
N ALA A 128 -1.02 -3.69 -5.39
CA ALA A 128 0.15 -3.99 -4.56
C ALA A 128 0.75 -5.36 -4.90
N ALA A 129 -0.09 -6.39 -5.12
CA ALA A 129 0.36 -7.73 -5.50
C ALA A 129 1.07 -7.72 -6.86
N VAL A 130 0.50 -7.05 -7.86
CA VAL A 130 1.11 -6.88 -9.19
C VAL A 130 2.47 -6.18 -9.10
N ALA A 131 2.55 -5.09 -8.34
CA ALA A 131 3.81 -4.36 -8.15
C ALA A 131 4.86 -5.23 -7.44
N ALA A 132 4.48 -5.96 -6.39
CA ALA A 132 5.37 -6.85 -5.67
C ALA A 132 5.91 -8.00 -6.55
N ALA A 133 5.04 -8.62 -7.34
CA ALA A 133 5.41 -9.74 -8.20
C ALA A 133 6.47 -9.38 -9.25
N ARG A 134 6.47 -8.16 -9.78
CA ARG A 134 7.49 -7.65 -10.71
C ARG A 134 8.91 -7.65 -10.12
N HIS A 135 9.01 -7.65 -8.80
CA HIS A 135 10.28 -7.63 -8.06
C HIS A 135 10.55 -8.95 -7.30
N ASP A 136 10.00 -10.08 -7.77
CA ASP A 136 10.13 -11.39 -7.12
C ASP A 136 9.63 -11.40 -5.66
N ARG A 137 8.55 -10.68 -5.38
CA ARG A 137 7.97 -10.55 -4.03
C ARG A 137 6.52 -11.01 -4.02
N VAL A 138 6.09 -11.47 -2.84
CA VAL A 138 4.71 -11.84 -2.56
C VAL A 138 4.20 -11.00 -1.38
N ILE A 139 2.93 -10.65 -1.41
CA ILE A 139 2.29 -9.93 -0.31
C ILE A 139 1.34 -10.84 0.48
N THR A 140 1.26 -10.57 1.78
CA THR A 140 0.21 -11.12 2.66
C THR A 140 -0.52 -9.95 3.31
N PRO A 141 -1.83 -9.76 3.07
CA PRO A 141 -2.59 -8.70 3.71
C PRO A 141 -2.61 -8.85 5.24
N LEU A 142 -2.34 -7.77 5.96
CA LEU A 142 -2.37 -7.71 7.42
C LEU A 142 -3.57 -6.89 7.92
N LEU A 143 -3.86 -5.77 7.25
CA LEU A 143 -4.92 -4.85 7.63
C LEU A 143 -5.48 -4.17 6.38
N SER A 144 -6.80 -3.99 6.33
CA SER A 144 -7.49 -3.21 5.31
C SER A 144 -8.56 -2.36 5.97
N VAL A 145 -8.50 -1.05 5.79
CA VAL A 145 -9.42 -0.08 6.39
C VAL A 145 -9.92 0.87 5.33
N TRP A 146 -11.21 1.13 5.35
CA TRP A 146 -11.82 2.25 4.64
C TRP A 146 -12.50 3.15 5.66
N ASP A 147 -12.03 4.38 5.79
CA ASP A 147 -12.64 5.41 6.63
C ASP A 147 -12.87 6.68 5.79
N SER A 148 -14.15 7.01 5.60
CA SER A 148 -14.59 8.22 4.88
C SER A 148 -13.94 8.40 3.51
N HIS A 149 -12.93 9.25 3.41
CA HIS A 149 -12.18 9.56 2.19
C HIS A 149 -10.78 8.96 2.17
N HIS A 150 -10.53 7.97 3.00
CA HIS A 150 -9.22 7.36 3.18
C HIS A 150 -9.30 5.84 3.12
N LEU A 151 -8.54 5.24 2.21
CA LEU A 151 -8.30 3.80 2.20
C LEU A 151 -6.89 3.54 2.67
N ARG A 152 -6.72 2.53 3.50
CA ARG A 152 -5.41 2.05 3.91
C ARG A 152 -5.36 0.54 3.88
N VAL A 153 -4.34 0.00 3.25
CA VAL A 153 -3.98 -1.42 3.32
C VAL A 153 -2.56 -1.55 3.84
N THR A 154 -2.34 -2.51 4.71
CA THR A 154 -1.01 -2.86 5.20
C THR A 154 -0.75 -4.31 4.84
N VAL A 155 0.41 -4.56 4.24
CA VAL A 155 0.81 -5.87 3.76
C VAL A 155 2.19 -6.26 4.29
N LEU A 156 2.36 -7.52 4.61
CA LEU A 156 3.66 -8.13 4.75
C LEU A 156 4.19 -8.45 3.36
N VAL A 157 5.45 -8.13 3.10
CA VAL A 157 6.12 -8.37 1.81
C VAL A 157 7.30 -9.30 2.05
N ASP A 158 7.29 -10.45 1.41
CA ASP A 158 8.38 -11.43 1.47
C ASP A 158 9.00 -11.65 0.07
N ARG A 159 10.31 -11.88 0.02
CA ARG A 159 10.98 -12.24 -1.23
C ARG A 159 10.68 -13.71 -1.57
N SER A 160 9.99 -13.94 -2.68
CA SER A 160 9.58 -15.27 -3.13
C SER A 160 9.28 -15.30 -4.63
N LYS A 161 10.17 -15.85 -5.44
CA LYS A 161 9.92 -16.07 -6.87
C LYS A 161 8.70 -16.98 -7.11
N ARG A 162 8.57 -18.04 -6.30
CA ARG A 162 7.42 -18.96 -6.39
C ARG A 162 6.10 -18.23 -6.10
N GLY A 163 6.06 -17.42 -5.03
CA GLY A 163 4.89 -16.63 -4.68
C GLY A 163 4.59 -15.55 -5.74
N ALA A 164 5.63 -14.90 -6.27
CA ALA A 164 5.50 -13.93 -7.35
C ALA A 164 4.91 -14.57 -8.63
N ASN A 165 5.28 -15.78 -8.97
CA ASN A 165 4.71 -16.49 -10.12
C ASN A 165 3.25 -16.90 -9.89
N ALA A 166 2.89 -17.23 -8.65
CA ALA A 166 1.55 -17.67 -8.27
C ALA A 166 0.60 -16.52 -7.88
N TYR A 167 1.03 -15.24 -7.97
CA TYR A 167 0.17 -14.13 -7.51
C TYR A 167 -1.15 -14.04 -8.28
N GLN A 168 -1.17 -14.45 -9.54
CA GLN A 168 -2.38 -14.43 -10.38
C GLN A 168 -3.47 -15.35 -9.86
N ASP A 169 -3.10 -16.43 -9.18
CA ASP A 169 -4.03 -17.39 -8.58
C ASP A 169 -4.83 -16.76 -7.42
N SER A 170 -4.30 -15.68 -6.83
CA SER A 170 -4.97 -14.92 -5.77
C SER A 170 -5.79 -13.73 -6.27
N ILE A 171 -5.73 -13.43 -7.57
CA ILE A 171 -6.48 -12.34 -8.21
C ILE A 171 -7.69 -12.92 -8.93
N GLY A 172 -8.88 -12.47 -8.55
CA GLY A 172 -10.12 -12.95 -9.11
C GLY A 172 -11.07 -11.81 -9.47
N TRP A 173 -12.23 -12.20 -9.97
CA TRP A 173 -13.31 -11.31 -10.31
C TRP A 173 -14.45 -11.45 -9.31
N ARG A 174 -15.02 -10.33 -8.91
CA ARG A 174 -16.28 -10.35 -8.17
C ARG A 174 -17.44 -10.32 -9.16
N VAL A 175 -18.17 -11.43 -9.24
CA VAL A 175 -19.36 -11.54 -10.06
C VAL A 175 -20.57 -11.10 -9.23
N ALA A 176 -21.38 -10.17 -9.77
CA ALA A 176 -22.64 -9.77 -9.15
C ALA A 176 -23.75 -10.69 -9.68
N ASN A 177 -24.49 -11.33 -8.78
CA ASN A 177 -25.52 -12.32 -9.08
C ASN A 177 -24.98 -13.45 -9.96
N PRO A 178 -24.01 -14.24 -9.47
CA PRO A 178 -23.40 -15.30 -10.25
C PRO A 178 -24.46 -16.33 -10.62
N SER A 179 -24.43 -16.77 -11.89
CA SER A 179 -25.17 -17.96 -12.31
C SER A 179 -24.51 -19.21 -11.70
N GLN A 180 -25.22 -20.33 -11.64
CA GLN A 180 -24.62 -21.60 -11.18
C GLN A 180 -23.35 -21.93 -11.97
N ARG A 181 -23.35 -21.66 -13.29
CA ARG A 181 -22.18 -21.83 -14.15
C ARG A 181 -20.98 -20.96 -13.76
N ASP A 182 -21.20 -19.70 -13.35
CA ASP A 182 -20.13 -18.81 -12.92
C ASP A 182 -19.49 -19.33 -11.61
N VAL A 183 -20.30 -19.87 -10.70
CA VAL A 183 -19.84 -20.49 -9.46
C VAL A 183 -19.03 -21.76 -9.75
N GLU A 184 -19.51 -22.63 -10.64
CA GLU A 184 -18.81 -23.85 -11.04
C GLU A 184 -17.46 -23.55 -11.71
N LEU A 185 -17.39 -22.55 -12.58
CA LEU A 185 -16.15 -22.09 -13.20
C LEU A 185 -15.15 -21.52 -12.17
N ALA A 186 -15.63 -20.78 -11.17
CA ALA A 186 -14.78 -20.23 -10.12
C ALA A 186 -14.22 -21.33 -9.19
N ILE A 187 -15.01 -22.37 -8.90
CA ILE A 187 -14.58 -23.53 -8.09
C ILE A 187 -13.65 -24.44 -8.88
N GLY A 188 -13.88 -24.63 -10.16
CA GLY A 188 -13.07 -25.50 -11.02
C GLY A 188 -11.73 -24.90 -11.47
N ALA A 189 -11.49 -23.61 -11.20
CA ALA A 189 -10.25 -22.91 -11.52
C ALA A 189 -9.26 -22.84 -10.35
N GLY A 190 -9.58 -23.48 -9.22
CA GLY A 190 -8.77 -23.54 -8.00
C GLY A 190 -7.87 -24.76 -7.92
#